data_242b5759c1563b382e59cde232edfce0
#
_entry.id   242b5759c1563b382e59cde232edfce0
#
_cell.length_a   1.000
_cell.length_b   1.000
_cell.length_c   1.000
_cell.angle_alpha   90.00
_cell.angle_beta   90.00
_cell.angle_gamma   90.00
#
_symmetry.space_group_name_H-M   'P 1'
#
loop_
_entity.id
_entity.type
_entity.pdbx_description
1 polymer ?
#
loop_
_entity_poly.entity_id
_entity_poly.type
_entity_poly.pdbx_seq_one_letter_code
_entity_poly.pdbx_strand_id
1 'polypeptide(L)'
;MRYEELTIEGRNAVLEAFRSGKTIDKLFIQDGCKDGPIQSIVREARKSDTIISFVPRERLDQMSETGKHQGVIAHAAAYEYAEVEDILKAAEEKGELPFIFLLDGIEDPHNLGAIIRTANLAGAHGVIIPKHRAAGLTATVAKTSAGALNYTPVAKVTNLAQTIEDLKKRGLWFVCADMGGEVMYRLNLKGPIGLVIGNEGNGVGKLIREKCDMIASIPMKGDIDSLNASVAAGVLAYEIVRQRLS
;
A
#
# COMPACT_ATOMS: atom_id res chain seq x y z
N MET A 1 -18.56 6.66 10.87
CA MET A 1 -17.68 7.76 10.42
C MET A 1 -17.90 7.96 8.93
N ARG A 2 -18.14 9.19 8.46
CA ARG A 2 -18.10 9.53 7.03
C ARG A 2 -16.62 9.69 6.67
N TYR A 3 -16.13 8.82 5.83
CA TYR A 3 -14.81 8.97 5.20
C TYR A 3 -15.00 9.90 4.00
N GLU A 4 -14.61 11.16 4.14
CA GLU A 4 -14.56 12.09 3.02
C GLU A 4 -13.19 11.97 2.35
N GLU A 5 -13.15 11.89 1.03
CA GLU A 5 -11.88 12.08 0.32
C GLU A 5 -11.37 13.46 0.71
N LEU A 6 -10.21 13.51 1.34
CA LEU A 6 -9.62 14.77 1.76
C LEU A 6 -8.89 15.38 0.55
N THR A 7 -9.67 15.83 -0.43
CA THR A 7 -9.18 16.68 -1.50
C THR A 7 -9.01 18.09 -0.96
N ILE A 8 -7.79 18.59 -0.95
CA ILE A 8 -7.46 19.93 -0.47
C ILE A 8 -7.12 20.78 -1.68
N GLU A 9 -7.89 21.82 -1.92
CA GLU A 9 -7.78 22.67 -3.08
C GLU A 9 -7.33 24.09 -2.73
N GLY A 10 -6.50 24.64 -3.60
CA GLY A 10 -6.01 26.02 -3.47
C GLY A 10 -4.74 26.16 -2.65
N ARG A 11 -3.98 27.19 -2.99
CA ARG A 11 -2.59 27.39 -2.53
C ARG A 11 -2.45 27.49 -1.02
N ASN A 12 -3.31 28.29 -0.39
CA ASN A 12 -3.24 28.49 1.07
C ASN A 12 -3.66 27.23 1.82
N ALA A 13 -4.73 26.56 1.39
CA ALA A 13 -5.21 25.35 2.04
C ALA A 13 -4.18 24.20 1.95
N VAL A 14 -3.56 24.03 0.78
CA VAL A 14 -2.51 22.99 0.58
C VAL A 14 -1.26 23.33 1.41
N LEU A 15 -0.83 24.60 1.44
CA LEU A 15 0.32 24.99 2.24
C LEU A 15 0.06 24.78 3.75
N GLU A 16 -1.13 25.11 4.22
CA GLU A 16 -1.53 24.92 5.61
C GLU A 16 -1.65 23.43 5.97
N ALA A 17 -2.11 22.60 5.06
CA ALA A 17 -2.14 21.15 5.25
C ALA A 17 -0.74 20.58 5.51
N PHE A 18 0.28 21.01 4.75
CA PHE A 18 1.68 20.63 5.02
C PHE A 18 2.17 21.16 6.38
N ARG A 19 1.86 22.42 6.72
CA ARG A 19 2.29 23.04 7.99
C ARG A 19 1.65 22.40 9.21
N SER A 20 0.41 21.95 9.09
CA SER A 20 -0.32 21.24 10.15
C SER A 20 0.09 19.79 10.33
N GLY A 21 1.07 19.30 9.53
CA GLY A 21 1.56 17.93 9.61
C GLY A 21 0.65 16.89 8.97
N LYS A 22 -0.34 17.30 8.15
CA LYS A 22 -1.17 16.33 7.43
C LYS A 22 -0.34 15.53 6.43
N THR A 23 -0.53 14.23 6.41
CA THR A 23 0.08 13.34 5.41
C THR A 23 -0.57 13.56 4.05
N ILE A 24 0.19 14.05 3.09
CA ILE A 24 -0.25 14.25 1.70
C ILE A 24 0.29 13.11 0.85
N ASP A 25 -0.59 12.28 0.33
CA ASP A 25 -0.22 11.16 -0.53
C ASP A 25 0.26 11.62 -1.90
N LYS A 26 -0.44 12.61 -2.48
CA LYS A 26 -0.13 13.11 -3.81
C LYS A 26 -0.48 14.59 -3.96
N LEU A 27 0.40 15.31 -4.60
CA LEU A 27 0.24 16.72 -4.93
C LEU A 27 0.19 16.90 -6.45
N PHE A 28 -0.86 17.54 -6.94
CA PHE A 28 -1.03 17.89 -8.34
C PHE A 28 -0.84 19.39 -8.51
N ILE A 29 0.03 19.77 -9.44
CA ILE A 29 0.35 21.16 -9.74
C ILE A 29 0.12 21.38 -11.23
N GLN A 30 -0.51 22.51 -11.58
CA GLN A 30 -0.69 22.90 -12.96
C GLN A 30 0.66 23.11 -13.66
N ASP A 31 0.81 22.55 -14.85
CA ASP A 31 1.97 22.74 -15.70
C ASP A 31 2.28 24.23 -15.89
N GLY A 32 3.56 24.57 -15.78
CA GLY A 32 4.04 25.94 -15.96
C GLY A 32 3.88 26.87 -14.74
N CYS A 33 3.15 26.48 -13.69
CA CYS A 33 3.07 27.28 -12.46
C CYS A 33 4.38 27.25 -11.69
N LYS A 34 5.04 28.45 -11.58
CA LYS A 34 6.36 28.61 -10.92
C LYS A 34 6.42 29.82 -9.99
N ASP A 35 5.28 30.40 -9.63
CA ASP A 35 5.22 31.53 -8.72
C ASP A 35 5.62 31.18 -7.28
N GLY A 36 5.89 32.21 -6.44
CA GLY A 36 6.42 32.02 -5.09
C GLY A 36 5.59 31.12 -4.18
N PRO A 37 4.24 31.24 -4.14
CA PRO A 37 3.41 30.31 -3.39
C PRO A 37 3.54 28.86 -3.83
N ILE A 38 3.55 28.57 -5.13
CA ILE A 38 3.75 27.21 -5.65
C ILE A 38 5.14 26.67 -5.31
N GLN A 39 6.19 27.50 -5.40
CA GLN A 39 7.53 27.09 -4.97
C GLN A 39 7.60 26.73 -3.50
N SER A 40 6.88 27.46 -2.65
CA SER A 40 6.77 27.16 -1.21
C SER A 40 6.10 25.81 -0.98
N ILE A 41 4.98 25.53 -1.67
CA ILE A 41 4.28 24.25 -1.60
C ILE A 41 5.19 23.10 -2.08
N VAL A 42 5.88 23.26 -3.21
CA VAL A 42 6.84 22.26 -3.73
C VAL A 42 7.96 21.96 -2.74
N ARG A 43 8.46 23.01 -2.05
CA ARG A 43 9.48 22.82 -1.02
C ARG A 43 8.97 22.00 0.16
N GLU A 44 7.77 22.28 0.68
CA GLU A 44 7.18 21.48 1.76
C GLU A 44 6.86 20.04 1.31
N ALA A 45 6.32 19.86 0.11
CA ALA A 45 6.08 18.56 -0.47
C ALA A 45 7.35 17.69 -0.60
N ARG A 46 8.49 18.31 -0.97
CA ARG A 46 9.78 17.63 -1.01
C ARG A 46 10.32 17.26 0.37
N LYS A 47 10.12 18.11 1.38
CA LYS A 47 10.50 17.79 2.77
C LYS A 47 9.72 16.60 3.31
N SER A 48 8.42 16.53 2.99
CA SER A 48 7.52 15.45 3.40
C SER A 48 7.59 14.25 2.46
N ASP A 49 8.51 14.27 1.49
CA ASP A 49 8.68 13.22 0.48
C ASP A 49 7.37 12.88 -0.27
N THR A 50 6.50 13.87 -0.45
CA THR A 50 5.20 13.75 -1.14
C THR A 50 5.41 13.59 -2.66
N ILE A 51 4.60 12.73 -3.29
CA ILE A 51 4.60 12.57 -4.75
C ILE A 51 4.05 13.82 -5.41
N ILE A 52 4.85 14.47 -6.26
CA ILE A 52 4.45 15.64 -7.04
C ILE A 52 4.20 15.23 -8.49
N SER A 53 3.02 15.56 -9.01
CA SER A 53 2.64 15.39 -10.41
C SER A 53 2.30 16.74 -11.02
N PHE A 54 3.00 17.09 -12.08
CA PHE A 54 2.62 18.25 -12.89
C PHE A 54 1.61 17.79 -13.94
N VAL A 55 0.51 18.54 -14.09
CA VAL A 55 -0.62 18.14 -14.95
C VAL A 55 -1.21 19.34 -15.66
N PRO A 56 -1.85 19.17 -16.85
CA PRO A 56 -2.60 20.21 -17.51
C PRO A 56 -3.74 20.74 -16.61
N ARG A 57 -4.13 22.01 -16.84
CA ARG A 57 -5.20 22.66 -16.07
C ARG A 57 -6.52 21.88 -16.13
N GLU A 58 -6.87 21.36 -17.29
CA GLU A 58 -8.08 20.58 -17.53
C GLU A 58 -8.16 19.35 -16.60
N ARG A 59 -7.01 18.77 -16.26
CA ARG A 59 -6.95 17.66 -15.32
C ARG A 59 -7.27 18.09 -13.89
N LEU A 60 -6.81 19.27 -13.48
CA LEU A 60 -7.17 19.85 -12.18
C LEU A 60 -8.66 20.24 -12.14
N ASP A 61 -9.17 20.83 -13.21
CA ASP A 61 -10.59 21.18 -13.32
C ASP A 61 -11.50 19.94 -13.18
N GLN A 62 -11.08 18.78 -13.72
CA GLN A 62 -11.79 17.50 -13.57
C GLN A 62 -11.73 16.92 -12.16
N MET A 63 -10.64 17.17 -11.43
CA MET A 63 -10.42 16.67 -10.07
C MET A 63 -10.99 17.59 -9.01
N SER A 64 -11.24 18.85 -9.34
CA SER A 64 -11.69 19.88 -8.42
C SER A 64 -13.16 19.70 -8.06
N GLU A 65 -13.48 19.72 -6.79
CA GLU A 65 -14.85 19.71 -6.28
C GLU A 65 -15.45 21.12 -6.22
N THR A 66 -14.59 22.12 -5.98
CA THR A 66 -15.03 23.52 -5.76
C THR A 66 -14.83 24.42 -6.96
N GLY A 67 -14.05 24.01 -7.95
CA GLY A 67 -13.60 24.84 -9.08
C GLY A 67 -12.58 25.93 -8.68
N LYS A 68 -12.09 25.94 -7.45
CA LYS A 68 -11.21 27.00 -6.91
C LYS A 68 -9.80 26.50 -6.59
N HIS A 69 -9.29 25.53 -7.34
CA HIS A 69 -8.01 24.87 -7.09
C HIS A 69 -6.78 25.79 -7.24
N GLN A 70 -6.86 26.94 -7.88
CA GLN A 70 -5.74 27.89 -8.04
C GLN A 70 -4.44 27.27 -8.58
N GLY A 71 -4.55 26.25 -9.42
CA GLY A 71 -3.41 25.53 -10.00
C GLY A 71 -2.77 24.48 -9.09
N VAL A 72 -3.42 24.11 -7.97
CA VAL A 72 -2.90 23.07 -7.06
C VAL A 72 -4.03 22.32 -6.36
N ILE A 73 -3.89 20.99 -6.30
CA ILE A 73 -4.76 20.08 -5.54
C ILE A 73 -3.85 19.07 -4.79
N ALA A 74 -4.17 18.80 -3.54
CA ALA A 74 -3.52 17.78 -2.75
C ALA A 74 -4.52 16.70 -2.32
N HIS A 75 -4.14 15.44 -2.44
CA HIS A 75 -4.87 14.33 -1.86
C HIS A 75 -4.20 13.95 -0.54
N ALA A 76 -4.89 14.18 0.55
CA ALA A 76 -4.42 13.79 1.88
C ALA A 76 -4.83 12.35 2.20
N ALA A 77 -3.96 11.65 2.94
CA ALA A 77 -4.28 10.33 3.47
C ALA A 77 -5.46 10.43 4.48
N ALA A 78 -6.37 9.48 4.39
CA ALA A 78 -7.48 9.37 5.35
C ALA A 78 -7.03 8.74 6.68
N TYR A 79 -5.86 8.10 6.70
CA TYR A 79 -5.22 7.47 7.85
C TYR A 79 -3.73 7.77 7.86
N GLU A 80 -3.13 7.80 9.04
CA GLU A 80 -1.68 7.90 9.19
C GLU A 80 -1.02 6.58 8.79
N TYR A 81 0.14 6.68 8.14
CA TYR A 81 0.98 5.52 7.88
C TYR A 81 1.80 5.18 9.12
N ALA A 82 1.96 3.89 9.35
CA ALA A 82 2.86 3.36 10.36
C ALA A 82 4.29 3.22 9.80
N GLU A 83 5.25 3.04 10.68
CA GLU A 83 6.58 2.60 10.32
C GLU A 83 6.64 1.06 10.26
N VAL A 84 7.62 0.51 9.52
CA VAL A 84 7.83 -0.96 9.46
C VAL A 84 8.13 -1.52 10.86
N GLU A 85 8.79 -0.75 11.70
CA GLU A 85 9.09 -1.11 13.09
C GLU A 85 7.81 -1.30 13.93
N ASP A 86 6.78 -0.50 13.70
CA ASP A 86 5.50 -0.63 14.43
C ASP A 86 4.83 -1.96 14.11
N ILE A 87 4.95 -2.43 12.85
CA ILE A 87 4.42 -3.73 12.43
C ILE A 87 5.14 -4.88 13.13
N LEU A 88 6.48 -4.81 13.22
CA LEU A 88 7.28 -5.84 13.89
C LEU A 88 7.01 -5.84 15.39
N LYS A 89 6.93 -4.65 15.99
CA LYS A 89 6.60 -4.49 17.40
C LYS A 89 5.22 -5.06 17.75
N ALA A 90 4.24 -4.90 16.89
CA ALA A 90 2.91 -5.48 17.06
C ALA A 90 2.94 -7.02 17.11
N ALA A 91 3.84 -7.67 16.37
CA ALA A 91 4.05 -9.12 16.44
C ALA A 91 4.74 -9.52 17.76
N GLU A 92 5.76 -8.78 18.16
CA GLU A 92 6.50 -9.02 19.41
C GLU A 92 5.59 -8.86 20.65
N GLU A 93 4.78 -7.79 20.70
CA GLU A 93 3.85 -7.53 21.80
C GLU A 93 2.79 -8.63 21.96
N LYS A 94 2.41 -9.28 20.85
CA LYS A 94 1.52 -10.45 20.88
C LYS A 94 2.21 -11.77 21.17
N GLY A 95 3.56 -11.80 21.16
CA GLY A 95 4.33 -13.03 21.27
C GLY A 95 4.15 -13.97 20.07
N GLU A 96 3.82 -13.42 18.90
CA GLU A 96 3.52 -14.16 17.68
C GLU A 96 4.66 -14.04 16.65
N LEU A 97 4.81 -15.07 15.81
CA LEU A 97 5.71 -14.99 14.67
C LEU A 97 5.19 -13.97 13.66
N PRO A 98 6.02 -13.03 13.18
CA PRO A 98 5.60 -12.02 12.22
C PRO A 98 4.86 -12.62 11.00
N PHE A 99 3.75 -12.02 10.65
CA PHE A 99 3.02 -12.24 9.41
C PHE A 99 2.69 -10.89 8.79
N ILE A 100 3.27 -10.59 7.64
CA ILE A 100 3.21 -9.26 7.02
C ILE A 100 2.86 -9.42 5.55
N PHE A 101 1.99 -8.54 5.04
CA PHE A 101 1.74 -8.45 3.61
C PHE A 101 2.65 -7.39 2.99
N LEU A 102 3.23 -7.69 1.83
CA LEU A 102 3.94 -6.72 0.99
C LEU A 102 3.24 -6.66 -0.36
N LEU A 103 2.86 -5.46 -0.78
CA LEU A 103 2.07 -5.27 -1.98
C LEU A 103 2.91 -4.57 -3.05
N ASP A 104 3.09 -5.20 -4.20
CA ASP A 104 3.85 -4.64 -5.32
C ASP A 104 2.91 -4.25 -6.46
N GLY A 105 2.69 -2.95 -6.64
CA GLY A 105 1.90 -2.43 -7.75
C GLY A 105 0.37 -2.54 -7.57
N ILE A 106 -0.14 -2.62 -6.36
CA ILE A 106 -1.60 -2.59 -6.09
C ILE A 106 -2.09 -1.15 -6.14
N GLU A 107 -2.58 -0.73 -7.30
CA GLU A 107 -3.01 0.66 -7.57
C GLU A 107 -4.52 0.86 -7.43
N ASP A 108 -5.31 -0.22 -7.47
CA ASP A 108 -6.75 -0.14 -7.22
C ASP A 108 -7.04 -0.03 -5.71
N PRO A 109 -7.71 1.05 -5.26
CA PRO A 109 -8.06 1.23 -3.86
C PRO A 109 -9.05 0.18 -3.34
N HIS A 110 -9.87 -0.44 -4.20
CA HIS A 110 -10.76 -1.52 -3.80
C HIS A 110 -9.97 -2.77 -3.43
N ASN A 111 -8.96 -3.13 -4.25
CA ASN A 111 -8.07 -4.26 -3.95
C ASN A 111 -7.26 -4.00 -2.69
N LEU A 112 -6.67 -2.81 -2.54
CA LEU A 112 -5.92 -2.46 -1.32
C LEU A 112 -6.79 -2.60 -0.08
N GLY A 113 -8.00 -2.04 -0.07
CA GLY A 113 -8.90 -2.13 1.06
C GLY A 113 -9.32 -3.57 1.37
N ALA A 114 -9.61 -4.39 0.35
CA ALA A 114 -9.95 -5.79 0.52
C ALA A 114 -8.76 -6.62 1.07
N ILE A 115 -7.53 -6.34 0.60
CA ILE A 115 -6.32 -6.99 1.11
C ILE A 115 -6.06 -6.61 2.57
N ILE A 116 -6.20 -5.34 2.94
CA ILE A 116 -6.05 -4.90 4.35
C ILE A 116 -7.07 -5.60 5.25
N ARG A 117 -8.32 -5.71 4.80
CA ARG A 117 -9.35 -6.46 5.53
C ARG A 117 -8.98 -7.93 5.69
N THR A 118 -8.51 -8.57 4.63
CA THR A 118 -8.04 -9.97 4.67
C THR A 118 -6.84 -10.12 5.61
N ALA A 119 -5.86 -9.22 5.54
CA ALA A 119 -4.69 -9.21 6.41
C ALA A 119 -5.10 -9.15 7.89
N ASN A 120 -6.04 -8.26 8.24
CA ASN A 120 -6.59 -8.18 9.58
C ASN A 120 -7.22 -9.50 10.04
N LEU A 121 -8.12 -10.07 9.23
CA LEU A 121 -8.85 -11.30 9.56
C LEU A 121 -7.96 -12.54 9.59
N ALA A 122 -6.87 -12.56 8.84
CA ALA A 122 -5.86 -13.62 8.84
C ALA A 122 -4.83 -13.48 9.98
N GLY A 123 -4.95 -12.44 10.83
CA GLY A 123 -4.03 -12.20 11.93
C GLY A 123 -2.67 -11.66 11.48
N ALA A 124 -2.58 -11.05 10.30
CA ALA A 124 -1.36 -10.38 9.90
C ALA A 124 -1.10 -9.12 10.75
N HIS A 125 0.17 -8.85 11.02
CA HIS A 125 0.59 -7.75 11.89
C HIS A 125 0.63 -6.40 11.18
N GLY A 126 0.62 -6.39 9.84
CA GLY A 126 0.55 -5.18 9.04
C GLY A 126 0.68 -5.42 7.54
N VAL A 127 0.56 -4.32 6.81
CA VAL A 127 0.68 -4.28 5.35
C VAL A 127 1.74 -3.27 4.97
N ILE A 128 2.63 -3.62 4.04
CA ILE A 128 3.66 -2.73 3.51
C ILE A 128 3.34 -2.45 2.05
N ILE A 129 3.28 -1.16 1.68
CA ILE A 129 3.06 -0.70 0.32
C ILE A 129 4.24 0.15 -0.16
N PRO A 130 4.57 0.14 -1.46
CA PRO A 130 5.55 1.06 -2.00
C PRO A 130 4.98 2.47 -2.10
N LYS A 131 5.86 3.47 -2.06
CA LYS A 131 5.49 4.88 -2.23
C LYS A 131 4.93 5.18 -3.63
N HIS A 132 5.46 4.54 -4.65
CA HIS A 132 5.07 4.71 -6.04
C HIS A 132 4.34 3.47 -6.54
N ARG A 133 3.43 3.64 -7.50
CA ARG A 133 2.64 2.55 -8.08
C ARG A 133 1.85 1.75 -7.04
N ALA A 134 1.24 2.45 -6.10
CA ALA A 134 0.33 1.89 -5.12
C ALA A 134 -0.80 2.87 -4.84
N ALA A 135 -1.97 2.36 -4.48
CA ALA A 135 -3.04 3.16 -3.91
C ALA A 135 -2.61 3.68 -2.54
N GLY A 136 -2.91 4.94 -2.24
CA GLY A 136 -2.76 5.50 -0.90
C GLY A 136 -3.93 5.13 0.01
N LEU A 137 -3.86 5.50 1.30
CA LEU A 137 -4.92 5.27 2.28
C LEU A 137 -6.06 6.29 2.11
N THR A 138 -6.76 6.20 0.98
CA THR A 138 -7.88 7.08 0.61
C THR A 138 -9.16 6.72 1.37
N ALA A 139 -10.18 7.58 1.26
CA ALA A 139 -11.52 7.29 1.77
C ALA A 139 -12.12 5.99 1.18
N THR A 140 -11.83 5.70 -0.09
CA THR A 140 -12.26 4.45 -0.74
C THR A 140 -11.62 3.24 -0.06
N VAL A 141 -10.31 3.28 0.22
CA VAL A 141 -9.60 2.21 0.96
C VAL A 141 -10.17 2.05 2.37
N ALA A 142 -10.43 3.15 3.06
CA ALA A 142 -11.05 3.14 4.38
C ALA A 142 -12.42 2.45 4.37
N LYS A 143 -13.24 2.76 3.36
CA LYS A 143 -14.56 2.15 3.18
C LYS A 143 -14.48 0.66 2.84
N THR A 144 -13.63 0.28 1.89
CA THR A 144 -13.50 -1.11 1.41
C THR A 144 -12.81 -2.02 2.41
N SER A 145 -11.94 -1.48 3.27
CA SER A 145 -11.34 -2.22 4.38
C SER A 145 -12.34 -2.53 5.51
N ALA A 146 -13.54 -1.96 5.47
CA ALA A 146 -14.61 -2.18 6.47
C ALA A 146 -14.15 -2.00 7.93
N GLY A 147 -13.30 -1.00 8.17
CA GLY A 147 -12.77 -0.67 9.49
C GLY A 147 -11.47 -1.38 9.87
N ALA A 148 -10.95 -2.29 9.04
CA ALA A 148 -9.70 -3.00 9.33
C ALA A 148 -8.48 -2.07 9.47
N LEU A 149 -8.48 -0.91 8.81
CA LEU A 149 -7.45 0.12 8.95
C LEU A 149 -7.26 0.64 10.39
N ASN A 150 -8.27 0.52 11.25
CA ASN A 150 -8.14 0.92 12.66
C ASN A 150 -7.29 -0.06 13.49
N TYR A 151 -7.04 -1.26 12.96
CA TYR A 151 -6.40 -2.37 13.68
C TYR A 151 -5.18 -2.93 12.96
N THR A 152 -5.01 -2.59 11.67
CA THR A 152 -3.94 -3.12 10.83
C THR A 152 -3.06 -1.98 10.39
N PRO A 153 -1.86 -1.82 10.94
CA PRO A 153 -0.93 -0.79 10.54
C PRO A 153 -0.51 -0.98 9.08
N VAL A 154 -0.45 0.12 8.34
CA VAL A 154 0.02 0.15 6.95
C VAL A 154 1.26 1.02 6.88
N ALA A 155 2.39 0.43 6.51
CA ALA A 155 3.64 1.16 6.31
C ALA A 155 3.85 1.48 4.82
N LYS A 156 4.44 2.64 4.55
CA LYS A 156 4.73 3.12 3.19
C LYS A 156 6.23 3.28 3.00
N VAL A 157 6.81 2.50 2.09
CA VAL A 157 8.26 2.43 1.91
C VAL A 157 8.71 2.94 0.53
N THR A 158 9.88 3.54 0.48
CA THR A 158 10.46 4.04 -0.78
C THR A 158 11.00 2.91 -1.65
N ASN A 159 11.56 1.86 -1.05
CA ASN A 159 12.20 0.74 -1.75
C ASN A 159 11.77 -0.60 -1.16
N LEU A 160 10.79 -1.24 -1.81
CA LEU A 160 10.25 -2.52 -1.36
C LEU A 160 11.30 -3.65 -1.37
N ALA A 161 12.21 -3.67 -2.36
CA ALA A 161 13.27 -4.67 -2.44
C ALA A 161 14.26 -4.55 -1.26
N GLN A 162 14.64 -3.32 -0.90
CA GLN A 162 15.50 -3.08 0.25
C GLN A 162 14.79 -3.46 1.57
N THR A 163 13.50 -3.14 1.69
CA THR A 163 12.68 -3.53 2.84
C THR A 163 12.64 -5.04 3.02
N ILE A 164 12.49 -5.81 1.95
CA ILE A 164 12.55 -7.28 1.98
C ILE A 164 13.90 -7.75 2.54
N GLU A 165 15.00 -7.24 1.99
CA GLU A 165 16.36 -7.60 2.44
C GLU A 165 16.57 -7.30 3.94
N ASP A 166 16.08 -6.16 4.41
CA ASP A 166 16.24 -5.77 5.82
C ASP A 166 15.37 -6.62 6.74
N LEU A 167 14.17 -6.99 6.35
CA LEU A 167 13.31 -7.90 7.08
C LEU A 167 13.83 -9.34 7.07
N LYS A 168 14.47 -9.79 5.98
CA LYS A 168 15.17 -11.11 5.93
C LYS A 168 16.31 -11.19 6.96
N LYS A 169 17.07 -10.13 7.15
CA LYS A 169 18.10 -10.07 8.21
C LYS A 169 17.52 -10.22 9.61
N ARG A 170 16.22 -9.94 9.77
CA ARG A 170 15.46 -10.12 11.03
C ARG A 170 14.78 -11.49 11.13
N GLY A 171 15.04 -12.38 10.17
CA GLY A 171 14.57 -13.76 10.18
C GLY A 171 13.25 -14.01 9.48
N LEU A 172 12.67 -13.05 8.76
CA LEU A 172 11.48 -13.29 7.96
C LEU A 172 11.83 -14.02 6.66
N TRP A 173 10.92 -14.89 6.23
CA TRP A 173 10.94 -15.56 4.94
C TRP A 173 9.89 -14.96 4.03
N PHE A 174 10.24 -14.72 2.79
CA PHE A 174 9.34 -14.07 1.83
C PHE A 174 8.79 -15.08 0.83
N VAL A 175 7.46 -15.08 0.72
CA VAL A 175 6.69 -15.91 -0.19
C VAL A 175 6.03 -15.02 -1.24
N CYS A 176 6.37 -15.21 -2.49
CA CYS A 176 5.81 -14.48 -3.63
C CYS A 176 4.65 -15.26 -4.22
N ALA A 177 3.51 -14.62 -4.43
CA ALA A 177 2.38 -15.16 -5.18
C ALA A 177 2.67 -15.08 -6.70
N ASP A 178 2.88 -16.22 -7.35
CA ASP A 178 3.15 -16.29 -8.79
C ASP A 178 2.76 -17.66 -9.33
N MET A 179 2.24 -17.74 -10.56
CA MET A 179 1.79 -18.99 -11.20
C MET A 179 2.93 -19.98 -11.47
N GLY A 180 4.16 -19.47 -11.67
CA GLY A 180 5.34 -20.29 -11.95
C GLY A 180 6.00 -20.90 -10.70
N GLY A 181 5.33 -20.84 -9.55
CA GLY A 181 5.84 -21.34 -8.29
C GLY A 181 5.45 -22.78 -7.96
N GLU A 182 5.92 -23.25 -6.80
CA GLU A 182 5.46 -24.49 -6.21
C GLU A 182 4.03 -24.33 -5.68
N VAL A 183 3.23 -25.41 -5.79
CA VAL A 183 1.87 -25.41 -5.24
C VAL A 183 1.89 -25.11 -3.74
N MET A 184 1.14 -24.09 -3.30
CA MET A 184 1.16 -23.55 -1.95
C MET A 184 1.04 -24.61 -0.84
N TYR A 185 0.33 -25.68 -1.08
CA TYR A 185 0.15 -26.79 -0.11
C TYR A 185 1.42 -27.59 0.19
N ARG A 186 2.47 -27.45 -0.64
CA ARG A 186 3.75 -28.13 -0.48
C ARG A 186 4.81 -27.30 0.23
N LEU A 187 4.57 -26.00 0.32
CA LEU A 187 5.48 -25.06 0.98
C LEU A 187 5.33 -25.13 2.51
N ASN A 188 6.41 -24.91 3.23
CA ASN A 188 6.37 -24.72 4.68
C ASN A 188 6.17 -23.22 5.00
N LEU A 189 4.98 -22.85 5.44
CA LEU A 189 4.57 -21.49 5.71
C LEU A 189 4.33 -21.22 7.22
N LYS A 190 4.88 -22.05 8.10
CA LYS A 190 4.68 -21.95 9.56
C LYS A 190 5.55 -20.86 10.23
N GLY A 191 6.64 -20.46 9.61
CA GLY A 191 7.61 -19.51 10.16
C GLY A 191 7.15 -18.04 10.12
N PRO A 192 8.06 -17.11 10.45
CA PRO A 192 7.85 -15.67 10.24
C PRO A 192 7.80 -15.38 8.72
N ILE A 193 6.64 -14.93 8.24
CA ILE A 193 6.33 -14.83 6.78
C ILE A 193 6.03 -13.40 6.35
N GLY A 194 6.67 -12.98 5.26
CA GLY A 194 6.25 -11.88 4.41
C GLY A 194 5.57 -12.41 3.15
N LEU A 195 4.26 -12.19 3.00
CA LEU A 195 3.49 -12.58 1.81
C LEU A 195 3.48 -11.44 0.80
N VAL A 196 4.09 -11.68 -0.36
CA VAL A 196 4.22 -10.69 -1.44
C VAL A 196 3.13 -10.93 -2.49
N ILE A 197 2.32 -9.89 -2.74
CA ILE A 197 1.22 -9.90 -3.71
C ILE A 197 1.50 -8.84 -4.76
N GLY A 198 1.45 -9.22 -6.03
CA GLY A 198 1.54 -8.31 -7.17
C GLY A 198 0.19 -7.88 -7.73
N ASN A 199 0.21 -6.98 -8.71
CA ASN A 199 -1.00 -6.56 -9.41
C ASN A 199 -1.51 -7.64 -10.40
N GLU A 200 -2.76 -7.49 -10.84
CA GLU A 200 -3.41 -8.47 -11.73
C GLU A 200 -2.76 -8.57 -13.12
N GLY A 201 -2.18 -7.48 -13.63
CA GLY A 201 -1.66 -7.43 -15.00
C GLY A 201 -0.25 -8.00 -15.13
N ASN A 202 0.65 -7.57 -14.25
CA ASN A 202 2.08 -7.88 -14.36
C ASN A 202 2.59 -8.79 -13.23
N GLY A 203 1.72 -9.15 -12.28
CA GLY A 203 2.13 -9.90 -11.10
C GLY A 203 3.13 -9.14 -10.22
N VAL A 204 4.01 -9.86 -9.57
CA VAL A 204 5.11 -9.31 -8.77
C VAL A 204 6.29 -8.96 -9.69
N GLY A 205 6.84 -7.76 -9.54
CA GLY A 205 7.98 -7.30 -10.33
C GLY A 205 9.20 -8.24 -10.20
N LYS A 206 9.93 -8.41 -11.29
CA LYS A 206 11.07 -9.35 -11.38
C LYS A 206 12.05 -9.21 -10.22
N LEU A 207 12.46 -7.98 -9.88
CA LEU A 207 13.41 -7.73 -8.80
C LEU A 207 12.84 -8.17 -7.44
N ILE A 208 11.56 -7.90 -7.16
CA ILE A 208 10.90 -8.28 -5.91
C ILE A 208 10.79 -9.81 -5.83
N ARG A 209 10.40 -10.45 -6.93
CA ARG A 209 10.30 -11.91 -7.05
C ARG A 209 11.65 -12.59 -6.77
N GLU A 210 12.75 -12.07 -7.33
CA GLU A 210 14.10 -12.57 -7.12
C GLU A 210 14.60 -12.45 -5.67
N LYS A 211 14.03 -11.52 -4.88
CA LYS A 211 14.32 -11.35 -3.45
C LYS A 211 13.53 -12.30 -2.55
N CYS A 212 12.47 -12.89 -3.05
CA CYS A 212 11.67 -13.85 -2.29
C CYS A 212 12.38 -15.20 -2.15
N ASP A 213 12.16 -15.87 -1.02
CA ASP A 213 12.74 -17.18 -0.72
C ASP A 213 11.95 -18.32 -1.35
N MET A 214 10.63 -18.11 -1.49
CA MET A 214 9.69 -19.09 -2.02
C MET A 214 8.75 -18.42 -3.02
N ILE A 215 8.30 -19.20 -3.98
CA ILE A 215 7.28 -18.77 -4.94
C ILE A 215 6.12 -19.74 -4.80
N ALA A 216 4.97 -19.22 -4.39
CA ALA A 216 3.75 -19.99 -4.16
C ALA A 216 2.76 -19.85 -5.32
N SER A 217 2.32 -20.96 -5.89
CA SER A 217 1.24 -20.98 -6.86
C SER A 217 -0.06 -21.49 -6.25
N ILE A 218 -1.16 -20.89 -6.68
CA ILE A 218 -2.52 -21.36 -6.41
C ILE A 218 -2.93 -22.27 -7.57
N PRO A 219 -3.35 -23.53 -7.33
CA PRO A 219 -3.76 -24.42 -8.41
C PRO A 219 -4.99 -23.89 -9.16
N MET A 220 -4.86 -23.61 -10.43
CA MET A 220 -5.97 -23.23 -11.31
C MET A 220 -6.53 -24.45 -12.03
N LYS A 221 -7.86 -24.50 -12.22
CA LYS A 221 -8.58 -25.58 -12.90
C LYS A 221 -9.43 -25.10 -14.06
N GLY A 222 -9.61 -23.79 -14.19
CA GLY A 222 -10.38 -23.18 -15.26
C GLY A 222 -9.50 -22.70 -16.42
N ASP A 223 -10.14 -22.07 -17.41
CA ASP A 223 -9.48 -21.53 -18.61
C ASP A 223 -8.82 -20.17 -18.35
N ILE A 224 -9.17 -19.50 -17.26
CA ILE A 224 -8.55 -18.24 -16.82
C ILE A 224 -7.38 -18.59 -15.90
N ASP A 225 -6.23 -17.97 -16.16
CA ASP A 225 -4.96 -18.32 -15.54
C ASP A 225 -4.63 -17.52 -14.27
N SER A 226 -5.43 -16.51 -13.90
CA SER A 226 -5.17 -15.68 -12.73
C SER A 226 -6.42 -15.34 -11.92
N LEU A 227 -6.24 -15.16 -10.61
CA LEU A 227 -7.24 -14.61 -9.71
C LEU A 227 -7.04 -13.10 -9.59
N ASN A 228 -8.10 -12.38 -9.21
CA ASN A 228 -7.96 -11.02 -8.70
C ASN A 228 -6.96 -10.98 -7.54
N ALA A 229 -6.15 -9.91 -7.45
CA ALA A 229 -5.07 -9.82 -6.48
C ALA A 229 -5.55 -9.96 -5.03
N SER A 230 -6.70 -9.38 -4.67
CA SER A 230 -7.24 -9.48 -3.31
C SER A 230 -7.76 -10.89 -2.99
N VAL A 231 -8.24 -11.61 -4.00
CA VAL A 231 -8.66 -13.02 -3.86
C VAL A 231 -7.44 -13.92 -3.68
N ALA A 232 -6.41 -13.77 -4.51
CA ALA A 232 -5.15 -14.50 -4.38
C ALA A 232 -4.50 -14.27 -3.00
N ALA A 233 -4.49 -13.02 -2.54
CA ALA A 233 -4.03 -12.66 -1.22
C ALA A 233 -4.79 -13.41 -0.12
N GLY A 234 -6.11 -13.51 -0.23
CA GLY A 234 -6.96 -14.25 0.71
C GLY A 234 -6.65 -15.75 0.74
N VAL A 235 -6.57 -16.37 -0.43
CA VAL A 235 -6.29 -17.80 -0.54
C VAL A 235 -4.94 -18.16 0.09
N LEU A 236 -3.87 -17.42 -0.24
CA LEU A 236 -2.53 -17.68 0.32
C LEU A 236 -2.45 -17.34 1.80
N ALA A 237 -3.09 -16.26 2.24
CA ALA A 237 -3.12 -15.89 3.66
C ALA A 237 -3.75 -16.99 4.51
N TYR A 238 -4.88 -17.55 4.08
CA TYR A 238 -5.56 -18.59 4.83
C TYR A 238 -4.87 -19.96 4.74
N GLU A 239 -4.04 -20.21 3.72
CA GLU A 239 -3.12 -21.35 3.75
C GLU A 239 -2.04 -21.17 4.83
N ILE A 240 -1.49 -19.96 4.99
CA ILE A 240 -0.56 -19.64 6.09
C ILE A 240 -1.27 -19.86 7.44
N VAL A 241 -2.47 -19.33 7.61
CA VAL A 241 -3.27 -19.52 8.83
C VAL A 241 -3.52 -21.00 9.10
N ARG A 242 -3.95 -21.77 8.10
CA ARG A 242 -4.19 -23.21 8.24
C ARG A 242 -2.95 -23.94 8.75
N GLN A 243 -1.78 -23.64 8.17
CA GLN A 243 -0.54 -24.28 8.56
C GLN A 243 -0.09 -23.90 9.98
N ARG A 244 -0.33 -22.67 10.41
CA ARG A 244 0.01 -22.20 11.77
C ARG A 244 -0.92 -22.75 12.85
N LEU A 245 -2.15 -23.17 12.48
CA LEU A 245 -3.12 -23.78 13.39
C LEU A 245 -2.97 -25.30 13.50
N SER A 246 -2.19 -25.93 12.63
CA SER A 246 -1.92 -27.37 12.62
C SER A 246 -0.52 -27.70 13.13
#